data_c2b21a2b3933fd50bb3028f8df305b55
#
_entry.id   c2b21a2b3933fd50bb3028f8df305b55
#
_cell.length_a   1.000
_cell.length_b   1.000
_cell.length_c   1.000
_cell.angle_alpha   90.00
_cell.angle_beta   90.00
_cell.angle_gamma   90.00
#
_symmetry.space_group_name_H-M   'P 1'
#
loop_
_entity.id
_entity.type
_entity.pdbx_description
1 polymer ?
#
loop_
_entity_poly.entity_id
_entity_poly.type
_entity_poly.pdbx_seq_one_letter_code
_entity_poly.pdbx_strand_id
1 'polypeptide(L)'
;AYTFDGYWKDVGTLTSLWEANMDLLGNPPKFDLYDRKWRIFYRHNAFPPHRIGEDAKISNSMVTEGCVIDGTVIGSILANGVRVEKGAVVRDSVIMSGVTVKAGAHVSYAIIDSDTVVGENADLGDAREGGQILVLGAGLCIPAGTVIHGGELVDDGNLHSWIG
;
A
#
# COMPACT_ATOMS: atom_id res chain seq x y z
N ALA A 1 -4.67 -21.65 -31.75
CA ALA A 1 -4.22 -20.65 -30.74
C ALA A 1 -5.23 -19.50 -30.74
N TYR A 2 -5.57 -19.01 -29.57
CA TYR A 2 -6.41 -17.83 -29.40
C TYR A 2 -5.52 -16.66 -28.98
N THR A 3 -5.59 -15.55 -29.70
CA THR A 3 -4.87 -14.33 -29.34
C THR A 3 -5.79 -13.49 -28.45
N PHE A 4 -5.32 -13.15 -27.25
CA PHE A 4 -6.04 -12.30 -26.30
C PHE A 4 -5.50 -10.88 -26.42
N ASP A 5 -6.38 -9.91 -26.75
CA ASP A 5 -6.00 -8.50 -26.97
C ASP A 5 -6.32 -7.61 -25.75
N GLY A 6 -6.69 -8.23 -24.60
CA GLY A 6 -7.02 -7.52 -23.37
C GLY A 6 -5.81 -7.28 -22.46
N TYR A 7 -6.06 -6.62 -21.31
CA TYR A 7 -5.05 -6.47 -20.26
C TYR A 7 -4.67 -7.83 -19.69
N TRP A 8 -3.38 -8.16 -19.72
CA TRP A 8 -2.81 -9.33 -19.08
C TRP A 8 -1.48 -8.96 -18.45
N LYS A 9 -1.22 -9.42 -17.23
CA LYS A 9 0.03 -9.21 -16.52
C LYS A 9 0.39 -10.43 -15.67
N ASP A 10 1.63 -10.88 -15.80
CA ASP A 10 2.20 -11.89 -14.91
C ASP A 10 2.69 -11.21 -13.62
N VAL A 11 2.25 -11.72 -12.47
CA VAL A 11 2.60 -11.20 -11.15
C VAL A 11 3.53 -12.13 -10.36
N GLY A 12 4.42 -12.82 -11.06
CA GLY A 12 5.38 -13.77 -10.48
C GLY A 12 6.52 -13.14 -9.65
N THR A 13 6.63 -11.82 -9.59
CA THR A 13 7.63 -11.10 -8.80
C THR A 13 7.01 -9.98 -7.98
N LEU A 14 7.70 -9.52 -6.90
CA LEU A 14 7.25 -8.39 -6.09
C LEU A 14 7.10 -7.10 -6.93
N THR A 15 8.03 -6.88 -7.85
CA THR A 15 7.96 -5.74 -8.78
C THR A 15 6.71 -5.82 -9.66
N SER A 16 6.44 -6.97 -10.28
CA SER A 16 5.26 -7.13 -11.13
C SER A 16 3.95 -7.07 -10.33
N LEU A 17 3.95 -7.52 -9.07
CA LEU A 17 2.81 -7.34 -8.17
C LEU A 17 2.54 -5.86 -7.88
N TRP A 18 3.59 -5.10 -7.54
CA TRP A 18 3.49 -3.65 -7.32
C TRP A 18 2.99 -2.93 -8.58
N GLU A 19 3.60 -3.21 -9.74
CA GLU A 19 3.21 -2.60 -11.01
C GLU A 19 1.76 -2.93 -11.40
N ALA A 20 1.29 -4.18 -11.18
CA ALA A 20 -0.09 -4.56 -11.46
C ALA A 20 -1.09 -3.76 -10.62
N ASN A 21 -0.74 -3.45 -9.36
CA ASN A 21 -1.53 -2.55 -8.52
C ASN A 21 -1.50 -1.11 -9.05
N MET A 22 -0.33 -0.60 -9.44
CA MET A 22 -0.22 0.75 -10.00
C MET A 22 -0.95 0.91 -11.34
N ASP A 23 -1.12 -0.16 -12.12
CA ASP A 23 -1.89 -0.16 -13.36
C ASP A 23 -3.40 0.12 -13.15
N LEU A 24 -3.89 0.00 -11.91
CA LEU A 24 -5.25 0.41 -11.51
C LEU A 24 -5.39 1.93 -11.34
N LEU A 25 -4.27 2.66 -11.23
CA LEU A 25 -4.25 4.10 -11.06
C LEU A 25 -4.13 4.80 -12.43
N GLY A 26 -4.40 6.09 -12.42
CA GLY A 26 -4.34 6.91 -13.62
C GLY A 26 -5.73 7.22 -14.20
N ASN A 27 -5.75 8.03 -15.27
CA ASN A 27 -7.01 8.43 -15.93
C ASN A 27 -6.81 8.51 -17.46
N PRO A 28 -7.26 7.49 -18.23
CA PRO A 28 -7.87 6.24 -17.75
C PRO A 28 -6.86 5.28 -17.13
N PRO A 29 -7.27 4.36 -16.22
CA PRO A 29 -6.42 3.30 -15.72
C PRO A 29 -6.14 2.26 -16.84
N LYS A 30 -5.04 1.52 -16.74
CA LYS A 30 -4.75 0.43 -17.69
C LYS A 30 -5.71 -0.75 -17.52
N PHE A 31 -6.23 -0.95 -16.31
CA PHE A 31 -7.26 -1.92 -15.99
C PHE A 31 -8.37 -1.25 -15.18
N ASP A 32 -9.60 -1.23 -15.73
CA ASP A 32 -10.74 -0.54 -15.13
C ASP A 32 -11.56 -1.48 -14.24
N LEU A 33 -11.46 -1.31 -12.92
CA LEU A 33 -12.28 -2.04 -11.94
C LEU A 33 -13.75 -1.57 -11.91
N TYR A 34 -14.07 -0.43 -12.52
CA TYR A 34 -15.42 0.15 -12.54
C TYR A 34 -16.25 -0.30 -13.76
N ASP A 35 -15.71 -1.20 -14.60
CA ASP A 35 -16.47 -1.76 -15.73
C ASP A 35 -17.66 -2.58 -15.22
N ARG A 36 -18.87 -2.00 -15.38
CA ARG A 36 -20.12 -2.66 -14.96
C ARG A 36 -20.51 -3.86 -15.82
N LYS A 37 -19.92 -4.00 -17.00
CA LYS A 37 -20.20 -5.15 -17.91
C LYS A 37 -19.39 -6.37 -17.49
N TRP A 38 -18.27 -6.16 -16.82
CA TRP A 38 -17.40 -7.22 -16.32
C TRP A 38 -17.14 -7.05 -14.82
N ARG A 39 -18.10 -7.44 -13.99
CA ARG A 39 -17.98 -7.33 -12.53
C ARG A 39 -17.04 -8.40 -12.00
N ILE A 40 -16.08 -7.98 -11.19
CA ILE A 40 -15.21 -8.86 -10.42
C ILE A 40 -15.89 -9.12 -9.07
N PHE A 41 -16.14 -10.41 -8.78
CA PHE A 41 -16.72 -10.84 -7.50
C PHE A 41 -15.61 -11.45 -6.64
N TYR A 42 -15.54 -11.04 -5.39
CA TYR A 42 -14.62 -11.59 -4.40
C TYR A 42 -15.35 -11.77 -3.06
N ARG A 43 -14.75 -12.54 -2.16
CA ARG A 43 -15.30 -12.71 -0.81
C ARG A 43 -15.19 -11.38 -0.05
N HIS A 44 -16.32 -10.78 0.25
CA HIS A 44 -16.41 -9.48 0.88
C HIS A 44 -16.72 -9.62 2.37
N ASN A 45 -15.85 -9.06 3.22
CA ASN A 45 -16.20 -8.76 4.61
C ASN A 45 -16.80 -7.36 4.62
N ALA A 46 -17.95 -7.17 5.28
CA ALA A 46 -18.57 -5.86 5.37
C ALA A 46 -17.69 -4.91 6.19
N PHE A 47 -17.21 -3.87 5.56
CA PHE A 47 -16.52 -2.76 6.23
C PHE A 47 -17.40 -1.51 6.19
N PRO A 48 -17.28 -0.59 7.18
CA PRO A 48 -17.93 0.71 7.07
C PRO A 48 -17.32 1.51 5.91
N PRO A 49 -18.00 2.56 5.42
CA PRO A 49 -17.41 3.49 4.46
C PRO A 49 -16.06 4.02 4.97
N HIS A 50 -15.14 4.33 4.06
CA HIS A 50 -13.89 4.98 4.42
C HIS A 50 -14.16 6.39 4.97
N ARG A 51 -13.31 6.86 5.90
CA ARG A 51 -13.34 8.20 6.47
C ARG A 51 -12.08 8.97 6.07
N ILE A 52 -12.27 10.13 5.50
CA ILE A 52 -11.19 11.06 5.15
C ILE A 52 -11.24 12.21 6.15
N GLY A 53 -10.13 12.46 6.85
CA GLY A 53 -9.99 13.56 7.80
C GLY A 53 -9.94 14.93 7.12
N GLU A 54 -10.19 15.99 7.88
CA GLU A 54 -10.26 17.36 7.35
C GLU A 54 -8.94 17.83 6.73
N ASP A 55 -7.81 17.48 7.34
CA ASP A 55 -6.47 17.84 6.87
C ASP A 55 -5.83 16.81 5.93
N ALA A 56 -6.52 15.71 5.64
CA ALA A 56 -5.98 14.63 4.81
C ALA A 56 -5.77 15.06 3.36
N LYS A 57 -4.69 14.55 2.74
CA LYS A 57 -4.36 14.82 1.34
C LYS A 57 -4.29 13.52 0.56
N ILE A 58 -5.14 13.34 -0.44
CA ILE A 58 -5.16 12.15 -1.27
C ILE A 58 -5.02 12.56 -2.73
N SER A 59 -4.08 11.95 -3.45
CA SER A 59 -3.85 12.20 -4.87
C SER A 59 -3.50 10.91 -5.60
N ASN A 60 -4.12 10.69 -6.77
CA ASN A 60 -3.87 9.53 -7.65
C ASN A 60 -3.77 8.20 -6.88
N SER A 61 -4.74 7.91 -6.01
CA SER A 61 -4.71 6.77 -5.10
C SER A 61 -6.05 6.08 -5.05
N MET A 62 -6.05 4.79 -4.73
CA MET A 62 -7.25 4.00 -4.49
C MET A 62 -7.37 3.72 -3.00
N VAL A 63 -8.51 4.06 -2.40
CA VAL A 63 -8.81 3.85 -0.98
C VAL A 63 -10.07 3.02 -0.88
N THR A 64 -9.97 1.85 -0.26
CA THR A 64 -11.09 0.92 -0.14
C THR A 64 -11.89 1.14 1.17
N GLU A 65 -12.91 0.31 1.39
CA GLU A 65 -13.81 0.41 2.55
C GLU A 65 -13.08 0.25 3.88
N GLY A 66 -13.58 0.87 4.93
CA GLY A 66 -13.05 0.78 6.28
C GLY A 66 -11.79 1.60 6.54
N CYS A 67 -11.20 2.22 5.52
CA CYS A 67 -10.01 3.05 5.71
C CYS A 67 -10.31 4.32 6.52
N VAL A 68 -9.33 4.73 7.33
CA VAL A 68 -9.36 6.00 8.07
C VAL A 68 -8.08 6.76 7.73
N ILE A 69 -8.22 7.87 7.01
CA ILE A 69 -7.09 8.65 6.49
C ILE A 69 -7.11 10.04 7.09
N ASP A 70 -6.13 10.33 7.94
CA ASP A 70 -5.89 11.64 8.53
C ASP A 70 -4.54 12.24 8.06
N GLY A 71 -3.73 11.48 7.31
CA GLY A 71 -2.44 11.84 6.74
C GLY A 71 -2.49 12.10 5.23
N THR A 72 -1.35 11.87 4.58
CA THR A 72 -1.15 12.09 3.14
C THR A 72 -0.96 10.77 2.40
N VAL A 73 -1.70 10.56 1.31
CA VAL A 73 -1.64 9.36 0.46
C VAL A 73 -1.49 9.77 -1.00
N ILE A 74 -0.41 9.37 -1.64
CA ILE A 74 -0.08 9.76 -3.02
C ILE A 74 0.34 8.53 -3.81
N GLY A 75 -0.25 8.32 -5.01
CA GLY A 75 0.15 7.26 -5.93
C GLY A 75 0.05 5.86 -5.35
N SER A 76 -0.87 5.60 -4.42
CA SER A 76 -0.87 4.40 -3.60
C SER A 76 -2.21 3.66 -3.64
N ILE A 77 -2.16 2.36 -3.38
CA ILE A 77 -3.33 1.49 -3.22
C ILE A 77 -3.45 1.10 -1.75
N LEU A 78 -4.59 1.41 -1.13
CA LEU A 78 -4.91 1.05 0.25
C LEU A 78 -6.07 0.05 0.28
N ALA A 79 -5.79 -1.15 0.78
CA ALA A 79 -6.80 -2.19 0.99
C ALA A 79 -7.66 -1.89 2.24
N ASN A 80 -8.62 -2.78 2.53
CA ASN A 80 -9.64 -2.54 3.53
C ASN A 80 -9.08 -2.29 4.94
N GLY A 81 -9.66 -1.32 5.65
CA GLY A 81 -9.37 -1.07 7.06
C GLY A 81 -8.02 -0.42 7.34
N VAL A 82 -7.31 0.06 6.34
CA VAL A 82 -6.03 0.75 6.51
C VAL A 82 -6.24 2.07 7.27
N ARG A 83 -5.31 2.37 8.20
CA ARG A 83 -5.25 3.63 8.94
C ARG A 83 -3.98 4.39 8.60
N VAL A 84 -4.14 5.65 8.23
CA VAL A 84 -3.02 6.59 8.01
C VAL A 84 -3.23 7.78 8.93
N GLU A 85 -2.43 7.85 9.99
CA GLU A 85 -2.60 8.85 11.04
C GLU A 85 -2.07 10.23 10.62
N LYS A 86 -2.36 11.24 11.44
CA LYS A 86 -2.00 12.64 11.18
C LYS A 86 -0.49 12.82 10.99
N GLY A 87 -0.11 13.50 9.93
CA GLY A 87 1.30 13.75 9.58
C GLY A 87 2.00 12.57 8.92
N ALA A 88 1.39 11.37 8.90
CA ALA A 88 1.95 10.25 8.15
C ALA A 88 1.83 10.47 6.64
N VAL A 89 2.79 9.94 5.90
CA VAL A 89 2.87 10.04 4.43
C VAL A 89 3.03 8.64 3.83
N VAL A 90 2.14 8.26 2.93
CA VAL A 90 2.22 7.03 2.13
C VAL A 90 2.34 7.42 0.67
N ARG A 91 3.40 6.99 0.00
CA ARG A 91 3.70 7.34 -1.39
C ARG A 91 4.07 6.11 -2.20
N ASP A 92 3.55 6.03 -3.44
CA ASP A 92 3.90 5.01 -4.44
C ASP A 92 3.90 3.57 -3.88
N SER A 93 2.95 3.26 -2.98
CA SER A 93 2.97 2.04 -2.17
C SER A 93 1.69 1.23 -2.28
N VAL A 94 1.81 -0.07 -2.04
CA VAL A 94 0.69 -1.00 -1.91
C VAL A 94 0.56 -1.40 -0.45
N ILE A 95 -0.54 -1.02 0.17
CA ILE A 95 -0.80 -1.24 1.61
C ILE A 95 -1.96 -2.23 1.75
N MET A 96 -1.67 -3.41 2.29
CA MET A 96 -2.66 -4.47 2.46
C MET A 96 -3.59 -4.21 3.65
N SER A 97 -4.58 -5.10 3.84
CA SER A 97 -5.66 -4.89 4.79
C SER A 97 -5.20 -4.75 6.25
N GLY A 98 -5.86 -3.87 7.00
CA GLY A 98 -5.63 -3.72 8.45
C GLY A 98 -4.34 -3.02 8.85
N VAL A 99 -3.50 -2.63 7.91
CA VAL A 99 -2.26 -1.91 8.20
C VAL A 99 -2.53 -0.57 8.85
N THR A 100 -1.72 -0.24 9.86
CA THR A 100 -1.74 1.07 10.52
C THR A 100 -0.41 1.79 10.33
N VAL A 101 -0.43 2.96 9.70
CA VAL A 101 0.71 3.87 9.57
C VAL A 101 0.52 4.99 10.59
N LYS A 102 1.33 4.98 11.66
CA LYS A 102 1.20 5.91 12.77
C LYS A 102 1.70 7.31 12.45
N ALA A 103 1.40 8.23 13.36
CA ALA A 103 1.66 9.66 13.19
C ALA A 103 3.12 9.96 12.79
N GLY A 104 3.30 10.80 11.81
CA GLY A 104 4.60 11.25 11.32
C GLY A 104 5.43 10.20 10.58
N ALA A 105 4.95 8.96 10.44
CA ALA A 105 5.68 7.93 9.71
C ALA A 105 5.65 8.17 8.19
N HIS A 106 6.73 7.85 7.53
CA HIS A 106 6.87 7.92 6.07
C HIS A 106 6.99 6.51 5.49
N VAL A 107 6.22 6.22 4.46
CA VAL A 107 6.26 4.97 3.70
C VAL A 107 6.35 5.32 2.23
N SER A 108 7.42 4.92 1.57
CA SER A 108 7.69 5.23 0.17
C SER A 108 8.10 3.98 -0.60
N TYR A 109 7.50 3.78 -1.78
CA TYR A 109 7.81 2.68 -2.72
C TYR A 109 7.90 1.32 -2.03
N ALA A 110 6.82 0.95 -1.34
CA ALA A 110 6.74 -0.24 -0.50
C ALA A 110 5.52 -1.11 -0.80
N ILE A 111 5.63 -2.39 -0.45
CA ILE A 111 4.52 -3.32 -0.26
C ILE A 111 4.48 -3.66 1.22
N ILE A 112 3.40 -3.34 1.91
CA ILE A 112 3.21 -3.68 3.33
C ILE A 112 2.06 -4.66 3.44
N ASP A 113 2.36 -5.86 3.94
CA ASP A 113 1.36 -6.92 4.09
C ASP A 113 0.47 -6.69 5.33
N SER A 114 -0.60 -7.47 5.39
CA SER A 114 -1.77 -7.27 6.25
C SER A 114 -1.42 -7.18 7.73
N ASP A 115 -2.24 -6.41 8.47
CA ASP A 115 -2.20 -6.28 9.93
C ASP A 115 -0.86 -5.77 10.51
N THR A 116 0.01 -5.20 9.66
CA THR A 116 1.29 -4.61 10.08
C THR A 116 1.08 -3.20 10.64
N VAL A 117 1.80 -2.89 11.71
CA VAL A 117 1.82 -1.57 12.35
C VAL A 117 3.16 -0.89 12.09
N VAL A 118 3.13 0.23 11.41
CA VAL A 118 4.29 1.12 11.23
C VAL A 118 4.30 2.15 12.36
N GLY A 119 5.36 2.14 13.17
CA GLY A 119 5.50 2.99 14.35
C GLY A 119 5.61 4.47 14.03
N GLU A 120 5.43 5.32 15.03
CA GLU A 120 5.49 6.77 14.89
C GLU A 120 6.87 7.23 14.36
N ASN A 121 6.87 8.18 13.42
CA ASN A 121 8.08 8.73 12.81
C ASN A 121 9.04 7.70 12.20
N ALA A 122 8.57 6.49 11.90
CA ALA A 122 9.35 5.53 11.13
C ALA A 122 9.53 6.02 9.69
N ASP A 123 10.68 5.75 9.08
CA ASP A 123 11.00 6.13 7.70
C ASP A 123 11.32 4.87 6.90
N LEU A 124 10.38 4.46 6.04
CA LEU A 124 10.35 3.15 5.41
C LEU A 124 10.36 3.27 3.88
N GLY A 125 11.35 2.62 3.27
CA GLY A 125 11.58 2.62 1.83
C GLY A 125 12.24 3.90 1.34
N ASP A 126 12.53 3.92 0.06
CA ASP A 126 13.21 5.03 -0.61
C ASP A 126 12.31 5.66 -1.68
N ALA A 127 12.78 6.75 -2.29
CA ALA A 127 12.10 7.32 -3.44
C ALA A 127 12.07 6.31 -4.60
N ARG A 128 10.94 6.25 -5.32
CA ARG A 128 10.76 5.32 -6.45
C ARG A 128 11.84 5.48 -7.54
N GLU A 129 12.26 6.71 -7.82
CA GLU A 129 13.30 6.99 -8.82
C GLU A 129 14.66 6.48 -8.34
N GLY A 130 15.12 5.38 -8.95
CA GLY A 130 16.39 4.73 -8.60
C GLY A 130 16.35 3.85 -7.35
N GLY A 131 15.22 3.78 -6.66
CA GLY A 131 15.02 2.94 -5.48
C GLY A 131 14.58 1.50 -5.84
N GLN A 132 14.59 0.66 -4.81
CA GLN A 132 14.04 -0.70 -4.86
C GLN A 132 12.83 -0.79 -3.93
N ILE A 133 11.92 -1.72 -4.22
CA ILE A 133 10.71 -1.90 -3.41
C ILE A 133 11.07 -2.46 -2.04
N LEU A 134 10.64 -1.77 -0.98
CA LEU A 134 10.64 -2.35 0.37
C LEU A 134 9.44 -3.29 0.52
N VAL A 135 9.65 -4.44 1.15
CA VAL A 135 8.56 -5.38 1.46
C VAL A 135 8.54 -5.69 2.94
N LEU A 136 7.40 -5.45 3.57
CA LEU A 136 7.13 -5.86 4.95
C LEU A 136 6.11 -6.99 4.97
N GLY A 137 6.42 -8.07 5.68
CA GLY A 137 5.51 -9.20 5.92
C GLY A 137 4.33 -8.84 6.79
N ALA A 138 3.37 -9.78 6.90
CA ALA A 138 2.14 -9.58 7.66
C ALA A 138 2.37 -9.58 9.18
N GLY A 139 1.55 -8.84 9.91
CA GLY A 139 1.48 -8.85 11.38
C GLY A 139 2.68 -8.23 12.10
N LEU A 140 3.56 -7.55 11.38
CA LEU A 140 4.75 -6.94 11.97
C LEU A 140 4.40 -5.70 12.81
N CYS A 141 5.19 -5.47 13.87
CA CYS A 141 5.15 -4.22 14.63
C CYS A 141 6.49 -3.50 14.48
N ILE A 142 6.55 -2.56 13.54
CA ILE A 142 7.74 -1.73 13.34
C ILE A 142 7.79 -0.67 14.42
N PRO A 143 8.87 -0.59 15.23
CA PRO A 143 8.99 0.41 16.29
C PRO A 143 9.02 1.85 15.79
N ALA A 144 8.75 2.78 16.69
CA ALA A 144 8.84 4.20 16.40
C ALA A 144 10.27 4.60 16.01
N GLY A 145 10.41 5.49 15.02
CA GLY A 145 11.69 6.01 14.54
C GLY A 145 12.57 5.00 13.81
N THR A 146 12.07 3.80 13.50
CA THR A 146 12.83 2.82 12.72
C THR A 146 13.05 3.32 11.29
N VAL A 147 14.25 3.12 10.76
CA VAL A 147 14.59 3.43 9.36
C VAL A 147 14.91 2.13 8.64
N ILE A 148 14.22 1.86 7.53
CA ILE A 148 14.46 0.70 6.67
C ILE A 148 14.47 1.20 5.21
N HIS A 149 15.56 0.94 4.50
CA HIS A 149 15.71 1.36 3.11
C HIS A 149 14.97 0.44 2.12
N GLY A 150 14.84 0.88 0.89
CA GLY A 150 14.28 0.09 -0.20
C GLY A 150 15.15 -1.14 -0.53
N GLY A 151 14.50 -2.17 -1.12
CA GLY A 151 15.15 -3.43 -1.48
C GLY A 151 15.18 -4.48 -0.38
N GLU A 152 14.80 -4.12 0.85
CA GLU A 152 14.75 -5.05 1.96
C GLU A 152 13.43 -5.85 1.97
N LEU A 153 13.52 -7.11 2.40
CA LEU A 153 12.39 -7.96 2.72
C LEU A 153 12.43 -8.27 4.20
N VAL A 154 11.47 -7.74 4.94
CA VAL A 154 11.39 -7.85 6.41
C VAL A 154 10.22 -8.73 6.80
N ASP A 155 10.50 -9.74 7.61
CA ASP A 155 9.53 -10.66 8.19
C ASP A 155 9.81 -10.87 9.69
N ASP A 156 8.99 -11.69 10.37
CA ASP A 156 9.16 -12.02 11.78
C ASP A 156 10.57 -12.59 12.10
N GLY A 157 11.18 -13.30 11.15
CA GLY A 157 12.47 -13.94 11.35
C GLY A 157 13.66 -12.97 11.35
N ASN A 158 13.55 -11.85 10.66
CA ASN A 158 14.64 -10.88 10.50
C ASN A 158 14.34 -9.48 11.04
N LEU A 159 13.13 -9.20 11.52
CA LEU A 159 12.74 -7.89 12.05
C LEU A 159 13.74 -7.37 13.12
N HIS A 160 14.24 -8.25 13.97
CA HIS A 160 15.20 -7.89 15.03
C HIS A 160 16.49 -7.22 14.50
N SER A 161 16.86 -7.44 13.25
CA SER A 161 18.03 -6.80 12.63
C SER A 161 17.84 -5.29 12.38
N TRP A 162 16.59 -4.81 12.44
CA TRP A 162 16.20 -3.42 12.16
C TRP A 162 15.82 -2.66 13.43
N ILE A 163 15.72 -3.36 14.56
CA ILE A 163 15.37 -2.79 15.87
C ILE A 163 16.63 -2.81 16.74
N GLY A 164 17.28 -1.66 16.86
CA GLY A 164 18.43 -1.46 17.74
C GLY A 164 18.06 -1.35 19.21
#